data_304f677cd016187d905d9d86931c9dd9
#
_entry.id   304f677cd016187d905d9d86931c9dd9
#
_cell.length_a   1.000
_cell.length_b   1.000
_cell.length_c   1.000
_cell.angle_alpha   90.00
_cell.angle_beta   90.00
_cell.angle_gamma   90.00
#
_symmetry.space_group_name_H-M   'P 1'
#
loop_
_entity.id
_entity.type
_entity.pdbx_description
1 polymer ?
#
loop_
_entity_poly.entity_id
_entity_poly.type
_entity_poly.pdbx_seq_one_letter_code
_entity_poly.pdbx_strand_id
1 'polypeptide(L)'
;MALADAMIEPFEAEQVSSVEGRPIVSYGTSSYGYDIRCSREFKIFTNINSAVVDPKAFDESSFVEFEGDVCIIPPNSFALARTVEYFRIPRNVLTICLGKSTYARCGIIVNVTPFEPEWEGYVTLEFSNTTPLPAKIYANEGVAQVIFFEAAEECEVSYKDRSGKYQGQTGVTLPRA
;
A
#
# COMPACT_ATOMS: atom_id res chain seq x y z
N MET A 1 -19.76 6.42 9.56
CA MET A 1 -18.99 7.64 9.25
C MET A 1 -18.01 7.99 10.36
N ALA A 2 -18.40 8.18 11.62
CA ALA A 2 -17.43 8.48 12.69
C ALA A 2 -16.30 7.43 12.88
N LEU A 3 -16.54 6.17 12.55
CA LEU A 3 -15.55 5.11 12.59
C LEU A 3 -14.53 5.24 11.43
N ALA A 4 -14.94 5.69 10.25
CA ALA A 4 -14.04 5.84 9.11
C ALA A 4 -13.02 6.97 9.34
N ASP A 5 -13.43 8.08 9.95
CA ASP A 5 -12.55 9.21 10.27
C ASP A 5 -11.44 8.84 11.28
N ALA A 6 -11.70 7.85 12.15
CA ALA A 6 -10.70 7.35 13.10
C ALA A 6 -9.83 6.22 12.51
N MET A 7 -10.37 5.47 11.54
CA MET A 7 -9.70 4.32 10.91
C MET A 7 -8.66 4.74 9.87
N ILE A 8 -8.92 5.83 9.13
CA ILE A 8 -8.12 6.29 7.98
C ILE A 8 -7.81 7.77 8.16
N GLU A 9 -6.55 8.16 8.07
CA GLU A 9 -6.11 9.54 8.20
C GLU A 9 -4.98 9.87 7.21
N PRO A 10 -5.13 10.88 6.32
CA PRO A 10 -6.32 11.69 6.08
C PRO A 10 -7.44 10.88 5.40
N PHE A 11 -8.70 11.19 5.70
CA PHE A 11 -9.86 10.53 5.13
C PHE A 11 -10.55 11.41 4.09
N GLU A 12 -10.76 10.86 2.89
CA GLU A 12 -11.50 11.49 1.80
C GLU A 12 -12.90 10.86 1.69
N ALA A 13 -13.91 11.61 2.07
CA ALA A 13 -15.30 11.14 2.12
C ALA A 13 -15.91 10.90 0.74
N GLU A 14 -15.37 11.52 -0.29
CA GLU A 14 -15.80 11.40 -1.68
C GLU A 14 -14.69 10.81 -2.55
N GLN A 15 -15.06 10.30 -3.73
CA GLN A 15 -14.09 9.85 -4.71
C GLN A 15 -13.54 11.04 -5.49
N VAL A 16 -12.25 11.30 -5.40
CA VAL A 16 -11.53 12.33 -6.13
C VAL A 16 -10.96 11.74 -7.41
N SER A 17 -11.34 12.27 -8.58
CA SER A 17 -10.90 11.81 -9.90
C SER A 17 -10.19 12.89 -10.74
N SER A 18 -10.07 14.11 -10.20
CA SER A 18 -9.33 15.19 -10.83
C SER A 18 -8.79 16.17 -9.78
N VAL A 19 -7.64 16.76 -10.05
CA VAL A 19 -7.02 17.82 -9.26
C VAL A 19 -6.70 18.97 -10.20
N GLU A 20 -7.13 20.20 -9.87
CA GLU A 20 -6.96 21.40 -10.70
C GLU A 20 -7.42 21.21 -12.15
N GLY A 21 -8.50 20.44 -12.35
CA GLY A 21 -9.06 20.15 -13.68
C GLY A 21 -8.28 19.10 -14.49
N ARG A 22 -7.24 18.48 -13.93
CA ARG A 22 -6.48 17.40 -14.57
C ARG A 22 -6.96 16.05 -14.06
N PRO A 23 -7.22 15.08 -14.94
CA PRO A 23 -7.60 13.74 -14.52
C PRO A 23 -6.45 13.04 -13.80
N ILE A 24 -6.79 12.32 -12.74
CA ILE A 24 -5.87 11.51 -11.94
C ILE A 24 -6.42 10.09 -11.80
N VAL A 25 -5.59 9.15 -11.37
CA VAL A 25 -6.09 7.85 -10.91
C VAL A 25 -6.81 8.06 -9.59
N SER A 26 -8.13 7.84 -9.59
CA SER A 26 -9.04 8.24 -8.51
C SER A 26 -8.69 7.60 -7.16
N TYR A 27 -8.95 8.34 -6.08
CA TYR A 27 -8.80 7.90 -4.69
C TYR A 27 -9.98 8.36 -3.81
N GLY A 28 -10.03 7.88 -2.57
CA GLY A 28 -11.09 8.21 -1.63
C GLY A 28 -12.17 7.13 -1.54
N THR A 29 -13.32 7.49 -0.96
CA THR A 29 -14.39 6.54 -0.66
C THR A 29 -15.05 6.02 -1.93
N SER A 30 -15.17 4.69 -2.06
CA SER A 30 -15.95 3.98 -3.07
C SER A 30 -17.22 3.39 -2.46
N SER A 31 -17.97 2.58 -3.23
CA SER A 31 -19.27 2.04 -2.78
C SER A 31 -19.16 1.17 -1.51
N TYR A 32 -18.13 0.32 -1.40
CA TYR A 32 -17.90 -0.58 -0.26
C TYR A 32 -16.43 -0.61 0.21
N GLY A 33 -15.61 0.34 -0.23
CA GLY A 33 -14.20 0.36 0.10
C GLY A 33 -13.62 1.76 0.03
N TYR A 34 -12.31 1.82 0.10
CA TYR A 34 -11.54 3.05 0.04
C TYR A 34 -10.36 2.88 -0.89
N ASP A 35 -10.24 3.76 -1.89
CA ASP A 35 -9.12 3.80 -2.82
C ASP A 35 -7.96 4.58 -2.18
N ILE A 36 -6.87 3.88 -1.84
CA ILE A 36 -5.71 4.42 -1.14
C ILE A 36 -4.69 5.01 -2.10
N ARG A 37 -3.97 6.03 -1.61
CA ARG A 37 -2.93 6.74 -2.36
C ARG A 37 -1.54 6.22 -2.05
N CYS A 38 -0.67 6.29 -3.05
CA CYS A 38 0.76 6.11 -2.88
C CYS A 38 1.41 7.42 -2.43
N SER A 39 2.32 7.39 -1.47
CA SER A 39 3.13 8.56 -1.09
C SER A 39 4.23 8.83 -2.12
N ARG A 40 5.06 9.85 -1.86
CA ARG A 40 6.21 10.21 -2.71
C ARG A 40 7.47 9.39 -2.42
N GLU A 41 7.46 8.55 -1.39
CA GLU A 41 8.59 7.76 -0.91
C GLU A 41 8.56 6.36 -1.52
N PHE A 42 9.63 6.02 -2.25
CA PHE A 42 9.77 4.75 -2.94
C PHE A 42 11.12 4.09 -2.64
N LYS A 43 11.14 2.77 -2.65
CA LYS A 43 12.35 1.95 -2.69
C LYS A 43 12.28 1.09 -3.94
N ILE A 44 13.12 1.39 -4.94
CA ILE A 44 13.13 0.69 -6.23
C ILE A 44 14.15 -0.43 -6.17
N PHE A 45 13.73 -1.67 -6.46
CA PHE A 45 14.60 -2.82 -6.46
C PHE A 45 15.63 -2.74 -7.58
N THR A 46 16.87 -3.09 -7.24
CA THR A 46 17.99 -3.26 -8.17
C THR A 46 18.64 -4.61 -7.96
N ASN A 47 19.16 -5.22 -9.03
CA ASN A 47 19.84 -6.50 -8.98
C ASN A 47 21.37 -6.37 -8.97
N ILE A 48 21.90 -5.19 -8.62
CA ILE A 48 23.34 -4.92 -8.73
C ILE A 48 24.12 -5.53 -7.56
N ASN A 49 23.54 -5.56 -6.38
CA ASN A 49 24.23 -5.87 -5.14
C ASN A 49 23.94 -7.26 -4.58
N SER A 50 22.98 -8.00 -5.14
CA SER A 50 22.61 -9.32 -4.64
C SER A 50 22.40 -10.32 -5.78
N ALA A 51 22.87 -11.54 -5.61
CA ALA A 51 22.69 -12.65 -6.56
C ALA A 51 21.38 -13.44 -6.31
N VAL A 52 20.80 -13.31 -5.10
CA VAL A 52 19.60 -14.04 -4.66
C VAL A 52 18.75 -13.15 -3.78
N VAL A 53 17.44 -13.19 -3.97
CA VAL A 53 16.49 -12.56 -3.05
C VAL A 53 16.13 -13.57 -1.96
N ASP A 54 16.56 -13.31 -0.71
CA ASP A 54 16.26 -14.15 0.44
C ASP A 54 15.40 -13.37 1.45
N PRO A 55 14.14 -13.76 1.70
CA PRO A 55 13.27 -13.05 2.64
C PRO A 55 13.73 -13.16 4.11
N LYS A 56 14.61 -14.10 4.45
CA LYS A 56 15.19 -14.25 5.79
C LYS A 56 16.49 -13.48 5.99
N ALA A 57 17.17 -13.14 4.90
CA ALA A 57 18.44 -12.42 4.89
C ALA A 57 18.42 -11.38 3.75
N PHE A 58 17.40 -10.51 3.77
CA PHE A 58 17.21 -9.53 2.71
C PHE A 58 18.30 -8.47 2.76
N ASP A 59 18.98 -8.26 1.62
CA ASP A 59 20.00 -7.24 1.48
C ASP A 59 19.37 -5.89 1.13
N GLU A 60 19.39 -4.96 2.08
CA GLU A 60 18.82 -3.62 1.93
C GLU A 60 19.50 -2.81 0.81
N SER A 61 20.75 -3.12 0.48
CA SER A 61 21.48 -2.48 -0.64
C SER A 61 20.90 -2.83 -2.01
N SER A 62 19.97 -3.80 -2.06
CA SER A 62 19.18 -4.12 -3.26
C SER A 62 18.09 -3.09 -3.57
N PHE A 63 17.92 -2.05 -2.76
CA PHE A 63 17.00 -0.97 -3.04
C PHE A 63 17.72 0.37 -3.25
N VAL A 64 17.21 1.15 -4.20
CA VAL A 64 17.51 2.56 -4.38
C VAL A 64 16.34 3.38 -3.85
N GLU A 65 16.61 4.30 -2.92
CA GLU A 65 15.60 5.23 -2.43
C GLU A 65 15.33 6.32 -3.48
N PHE A 66 14.06 6.61 -3.67
CA PHE A 66 13.59 7.64 -4.59
C PHE A 66 12.43 8.41 -3.96
N GLU A 67 12.47 9.72 -4.04
CA GLU A 67 11.37 10.60 -3.65
C GLU A 67 10.95 11.47 -4.86
N GLY A 68 9.66 11.43 -5.21
CA GLY A 68 9.15 12.22 -6.34
C GLY A 68 7.70 11.93 -6.68
N ASP A 69 7.15 12.71 -7.60
CA ASP A 69 5.74 12.61 -8.01
C ASP A 69 5.47 11.43 -8.95
N VAL A 70 6.50 10.92 -9.63
CA VAL A 70 6.39 9.79 -10.55
C VAL A 70 7.56 8.84 -10.33
N CYS A 71 7.28 7.64 -9.81
CA CYS A 71 8.26 6.56 -9.74
C CYS A 71 8.26 5.78 -11.07
N ILE A 72 9.45 5.43 -11.56
CA ILE A 72 9.62 4.58 -12.74
C ILE A 72 10.19 3.24 -12.27
N ILE A 73 9.39 2.18 -12.36
CA ILE A 73 9.81 0.82 -12.05
C ILE A 73 10.43 0.18 -13.30
N PRO A 74 11.68 -0.33 -13.24
CA PRO A 74 12.30 -1.00 -14.38
C PRO A 74 11.48 -2.20 -14.89
N PRO A 75 11.71 -2.65 -16.14
CA PRO A 75 11.06 -3.85 -16.68
C PRO A 75 11.30 -5.08 -15.79
N ASN A 76 10.25 -5.88 -15.57
CA ASN A 76 10.31 -7.11 -14.78
C ASN A 76 10.93 -6.93 -13.38
N SER A 77 10.75 -5.76 -12.78
CA SER A 77 11.25 -5.39 -11.46
C SER A 77 10.10 -4.98 -10.53
N PHE A 78 10.42 -4.57 -9.33
CA PHE A 78 9.42 -4.14 -8.36
C PHE A 78 9.91 -2.93 -7.55
N ALA A 79 8.97 -2.29 -6.89
CA ALA A 79 9.25 -1.20 -5.96
C ALA A 79 8.36 -1.33 -4.72
N LEU A 80 8.84 -0.84 -3.61
CA LEU A 80 8.06 -0.62 -2.40
C LEU A 80 7.75 0.86 -2.26
N ALA A 81 6.58 1.16 -1.74
CA ALA A 81 6.19 2.50 -1.33
C ALA A 81 5.38 2.43 -0.05
N ARG A 82 4.98 3.57 0.52
CA ARG A 82 3.99 3.59 1.58
C ARG A 82 2.74 4.35 1.15
N THR A 83 1.66 4.13 1.87
CA THR A 83 0.43 4.92 1.69
C THR A 83 0.60 6.36 2.17
N VAL A 84 -0.22 7.27 1.62
CA VAL A 84 -0.46 8.60 2.20
C VAL A 84 -1.27 8.45 3.47
N GLU A 85 -2.23 7.54 3.46
CA GLU A 85 -3.14 7.28 4.56
C GLU A 85 -2.46 6.47 5.66
N TYR A 86 -2.69 6.88 6.90
CA TYR A 86 -2.42 6.13 8.12
C TYR A 86 -3.66 5.36 8.53
N PHE A 87 -3.51 4.11 8.91
CA PHE A 87 -4.63 3.23 9.28
C PHE A 87 -4.60 2.88 10.76
N ARG A 88 -5.82 2.76 11.34
CA ARG A 88 -6.06 2.21 12.68
C ARG A 88 -7.23 1.26 12.58
N ILE A 89 -6.96 -0.03 12.46
CA ILE A 89 -8.00 -1.04 12.22
C ILE A 89 -8.65 -1.43 13.55
N PRO A 90 -9.98 -1.30 13.69
CA PRO A 90 -10.69 -1.73 14.90
C PRO A 90 -10.59 -3.25 15.12
N ARG A 91 -10.80 -3.68 16.35
CA ARG A 91 -10.68 -5.11 16.74
C ARG A 91 -11.72 -6.02 16.06
N ASN A 92 -12.86 -5.47 15.66
CA ASN A 92 -13.93 -6.17 14.94
C ASN A 92 -13.89 -5.99 13.42
N VAL A 93 -12.79 -5.47 12.86
CA VAL A 93 -12.67 -5.21 11.42
C VAL A 93 -11.49 -5.97 10.84
N LEU A 94 -11.73 -6.66 9.73
CA LEU A 94 -10.71 -7.22 8.84
C LEU A 94 -10.73 -6.46 7.53
N THR A 95 -9.56 -6.25 6.91
CA THR A 95 -9.46 -5.61 5.61
C THR A 95 -8.84 -6.55 4.58
N ILE A 96 -9.24 -6.35 3.31
CA ILE A 96 -8.56 -6.93 2.15
C ILE A 96 -8.17 -5.77 1.23
N CYS A 97 -6.88 -5.72 0.85
CA CYS A 97 -6.38 -4.74 -0.10
C CYS A 97 -6.16 -5.40 -1.47
N LEU A 98 -6.69 -4.78 -2.52
CA LEU A 98 -6.59 -5.23 -3.91
C LEU A 98 -6.00 -4.12 -4.78
N GLY A 99 -5.21 -4.49 -5.78
CA GLY A 99 -4.68 -3.55 -6.75
C GLY A 99 -5.80 -2.86 -7.55
N LYS A 100 -5.59 -1.59 -7.89
CA LYS A 100 -6.54 -0.82 -8.69
C LYS A 100 -6.56 -1.28 -10.15
N SER A 101 -7.75 -1.41 -10.72
CA SER A 101 -7.95 -1.94 -12.08
C SER A 101 -7.20 -1.17 -13.17
N THR A 102 -6.96 0.13 -12.98
CA THR A 102 -6.18 0.97 -13.89
C THR A 102 -4.75 0.45 -14.03
N TYR A 103 -4.08 0.16 -12.92
CA TYR A 103 -2.72 -0.39 -12.91
C TYR A 103 -2.70 -1.87 -13.35
N ALA A 104 -3.66 -2.66 -12.90
CA ALA A 104 -3.74 -4.08 -13.24
C ALA A 104 -3.84 -4.29 -14.77
N ARG A 105 -4.61 -3.45 -15.47
CA ARG A 105 -4.73 -3.48 -16.95
C ARG A 105 -3.47 -3.04 -17.70
N CYS A 106 -2.54 -2.40 -17.01
CA CYS A 106 -1.22 -2.06 -17.54
C CYS A 106 -0.15 -3.12 -17.18
N GLY A 107 -0.53 -4.24 -16.58
CA GLY A 107 0.43 -5.27 -16.13
C GLY A 107 1.20 -4.87 -14.87
N ILE A 108 0.66 -3.96 -14.07
CA ILE A 108 1.24 -3.57 -12.79
C ILE A 108 0.39 -4.20 -11.69
N ILE A 109 1.03 -5.01 -10.86
CA ILE A 109 0.39 -5.65 -9.72
C ILE A 109 0.72 -4.83 -8.49
N VAL A 110 -0.31 -4.50 -7.70
CA VAL A 110 -0.15 -3.99 -6.35
C VAL A 110 -0.57 -5.08 -5.39
N ASN A 111 0.37 -5.57 -4.61
CA ASN A 111 0.13 -6.59 -3.61
C ASN A 111 0.22 -5.96 -2.21
N VAL A 112 -0.69 -6.35 -1.33
CA VAL A 112 -0.67 -5.97 0.09
C VAL A 112 -1.39 -7.08 0.86
N THR A 113 -0.80 -7.53 1.95
CA THR A 113 -1.48 -8.50 2.84
C THR A 113 -2.63 -7.82 3.59
N PRO A 114 -3.63 -8.58 4.08
CA PRO A 114 -4.74 -8.02 4.87
C PRO A 114 -4.24 -7.21 6.08
N PHE A 115 -4.91 -6.09 6.36
CA PHE A 115 -4.68 -5.39 7.63
C PHE A 115 -5.55 -6.08 8.67
N GLU A 116 -4.91 -6.72 9.61
CA GLU A 116 -5.59 -7.49 10.63
C GLU A 116 -6.19 -6.59 11.73
N PRO A 117 -7.11 -7.11 12.54
CA PRO A 117 -7.65 -6.40 13.69
C PRO A 117 -6.56 -5.81 14.60
N GLU A 118 -6.74 -4.55 14.99
CA GLU A 118 -5.81 -3.74 15.79
C GLU A 118 -4.43 -3.49 15.16
N TRP A 119 -4.26 -3.78 13.86
CA TRP A 119 -3.09 -3.29 13.13
C TRP A 119 -3.19 -1.77 12.94
N GLU A 120 -2.06 -1.10 13.09
CA GLU A 120 -1.94 0.36 12.96
C GLU A 120 -0.66 0.71 12.22
N GLY A 121 -0.71 1.72 11.32
CA GLY A 121 0.46 2.20 10.60
C GLY A 121 0.18 2.72 9.19
N TYR A 122 1.25 3.15 8.51
CA TYR A 122 1.25 3.33 7.07
C TYR A 122 1.45 1.97 6.40
N VAL A 123 0.68 1.69 5.37
CA VAL A 123 0.79 0.42 4.64
C VAL A 123 1.99 0.46 3.70
N THR A 124 2.81 -0.58 3.70
CA THR A 124 3.79 -0.79 2.64
C THR A 124 3.09 -1.39 1.42
N LEU A 125 3.19 -0.70 0.29
CA LEU A 125 2.65 -1.08 -1.01
C LEU A 125 3.75 -1.78 -1.82
N GLU A 126 3.46 -2.96 -2.35
CA GLU A 126 4.40 -3.76 -3.13
C GLU A 126 3.98 -3.73 -4.60
N PHE A 127 4.66 -2.92 -5.40
CA PHE A 127 4.40 -2.78 -6.84
C PHE A 127 5.28 -3.71 -7.65
N SER A 128 4.69 -4.61 -8.44
CA SER A 128 5.41 -5.44 -9.39
C SER A 128 5.11 -4.99 -10.82
N ASN A 129 6.15 -4.64 -11.58
CA ASN A 129 6.06 -4.41 -13.01
C ASN A 129 6.31 -5.73 -13.75
N THR A 130 5.24 -6.35 -14.23
CA THR A 130 5.33 -7.62 -14.98
C THR A 130 5.54 -7.43 -16.48
N THR A 131 5.76 -6.20 -16.93
CA THR A 131 5.90 -5.85 -18.35
C THR A 131 7.38 -5.75 -18.75
N PRO A 132 7.70 -5.91 -20.04
CA PRO A 132 9.04 -5.69 -20.57
C PRO A 132 9.40 -4.19 -20.73
N LEU A 133 8.54 -3.28 -20.31
CA LEU A 133 8.73 -1.83 -20.41
C LEU A 133 8.81 -1.20 -19.02
N PRO A 134 9.49 -0.03 -18.85
CA PRO A 134 9.42 0.75 -17.63
C PRO A 134 7.97 1.16 -17.33
N ALA A 135 7.53 1.04 -16.08
CA ALA A 135 6.19 1.37 -15.63
C ALA A 135 6.19 2.59 -14.71
N LYS A 136 5.19 3.47 -14.87
CA LYS A 136 5.02 4.66 -14.04
C LYS A 136 4.03 4.41 -12.92
N ILE A 137 4.39 4.81 -11.70
CA ILE A 137 3.50 4.94 -10.55
C ILE A 137 3.42 6.41 -10.18
N TYR A 138 2.20 6.93 -10.04
CA TYR A 138 1.97 8.33 -9.69
C TYR A 138 1.75 8.48 -8.18
N ALA A 139 2.58 9.30 -7.55
CA ALA A 139 2.41 9.65 -6.14
C ALA A 139 1.16 10.51 -5.92
N ASN A 140 0.58 10.44 -4.73
CA ASN A 140 -0.64 11.14 -4.31
C ASN A 140 -1.89 10.76 -5.12
N GLU A 141 -1.83 9.74 -5.96
CA GLU A 141 -2.94 9.17 -6.72
C GLU A 141 -3.31 7.78 -6.22
N GLY A 142 -4.53 7.32 -6.55
CA GLY A 142 -5.06 6.04 -6.12
C GLY A 142 -4.33 4.85 -6.77
N VAL A 143 -3.89 3.88 -5.97
CA VAL A 143 -3.10 2.74 -6.45
C VAL A 143 -3.70 1.39 -6.10
N ALA A 144 -4.51 1.33 -5.05
CA ALA A 144 -5.14 0.11 -4.57
C ALA A 144 -6.47 0.44 -3.89
N GLN A 145 -7.31 -0.57 -3.70
CA GLN A 145 -8.58 -0.46 -2.99
C GLN A 145 -8.58 -1.36 -1.76
N VAL A 146 -8.98 -0.80 -0.64
CA VAL A 146 -9.20 -1.53 0.61
C VAL A 146 -10.68 -1.79 0.80
N ILE A 147 -11.05 -3.04 1.07
CA ILE A 147 -12.39 -3.48 1.41
C ILE A 147 -12.41 -3.82 2.89
N PHE A 148 -13.46 -3.40 3.59
CA PHE A 148 -13.60 -3.58 5.03
C PHE A 148 -14.72 -4.57 5.32
N PHE A 149 -14.45 -5.50 6.23
CA PHE A 149 -15.40 -6.49 6.70
C PHE A 149 -15.56 -6.35 8.21
N GLU A 150 -16.77 -6.04 8.65
CA GLU A 150 -17.11 -6.02 10.06
C GLU A 150 -17.49 -7.43 10.51
N ALA A 151 -16.85 -7.93 11.56
CA ALA A 151 -17.17 -9.21 12.16
C ALA A 151 -18.33 -9.07 13.15
N ALA A 152 -19.12 -10.13 13.29
CA ALA A 152 -20.22 -10.18 14.28
C ALA A 152 -19.70 -10.20 15.74
N GLU A 153 -18.48 -10.66 15.93
CA GLU A 153 -17.81 -10.73 17.25
C GLU A 153 -16.37 -10.24 17.10
N GLU A 154 -15.80 -9.69 18.17
CA GLU A 154 -14.39 -9.32 18.20
C GLU A 154 -13.47 -10.54 18.10
N CYS A 155 -12.33 -10.40 17.45
CA CYS A 155 -11.35 -11.48 17.38
C CYS A 155 -10.74 -11.77 18.78
N GLU A 156 -10.55 -13.05 19.10
CA GLU A 156 -9.93 -13.46 20.37
C GLU A 156 -8.50 -12.94 20.51
N VAL A 157 -7.73 -13.01 19.44
CA VAL A 157 -6.31 -12.61 19.39
C VAL A 157 -6.06 -11.70 18.22
N SER A 158 -5.78 -10.43 18.48
CA SER A 158 -5.51 -9.43 17.45
C SER A 158 -4.04 -9.42 16.99
N TYR A 159 -3.76 -8.64 15.95
CA TYR A 159 -2.38 -8.41 15.50
C TYR A 159 -1.51 -7.76 16.57
N LYS A 160 -2.07 -6.85 17.34
CA LYS A 160 -1.41 -6.19 18.47
C LYS A 160 -1.11 -7.17 19.61
N ASP A 161 -2.06 -8.05 19.94
CA ASP A 161 -1.89 -9.06 21.00
C ASP A 161 -0.73 -10.03 20.67
N ARG A 162 -0.54 -10.35 19.39
CA ARG A 162 0.56 -11.21 18.90
C ARG A 162 1.90 -10.47 18.75
N SER A 163 1.96 -9.19 19.08
CA SER A 163 3.14 -8.34 18.83
C SER A 163 3.61 -8.43 17.38
N GLY A 164 2.66 -8.30 16.46
CA GLY A 164 2.90 -8.46 15.02
C GLY A 164 4.04 -7.58 14.52
N LYS A 165 4.96 -8.15 13.74
CA LYS A 165 6.25 -7.54 13.34
C LYS A 165 6.15 -6.25 12.52
N TYR A 166 4.98 -5.98 11.96
CA TYR A 166 4.72 -4.78 11.15
C TYR A 166 3.76 -3.80 11.85
N GLN A 167 3.59 -3.90 13.17
CA GLN A 167 2.81 -2.94 13.94
C GLN A 167 3.51 -1.57 13.99
N GLY A 168 2.76 -0.49 13.79
CA GLY A 168 3.26 0.88 13.93
C GLY A 168 4.23 1.31 12.83
N GLN A 169 4.06 0.85 11.58
CA GLN A 169 4.92 1.26 10.47
C GLN A 169 4.83 2.76 10.23
N THR A 170 5.97 3.45 10.17
CA THR A 170 6.07 4.90 9.95
C THR A 170 6.61 5.27 8.58
N GLY A 171 7.19 4.34 7.83
CA GLY A 171 7.76 4.51 6.50
C GLY A 171 7.68 3.25 5.66
N VAL A 172 8.37 3.23 4.52
CA VAL A 172 8.49 2.02 3.68
C VAL A 172 9.29 0.97 4.45
N THR A 173 8.59 -0.09 4.87
CA THR A 173 9.17 -1.13 5.72
C THR A 173 9.68 -2.29 4.86
N LEU A 174 10.92 -2.70 5.11
CA LEU A 174 11.57 -3.83 4.45
C LEU A 174 11.14 -5.17 5.08
N PRO A 175 11.37 -6.30 4.36
CA PRO A 175 11.05 -7.62 4.88
C PRO A 175 11.70 -7.88 6.25
N ARG A 176 10.94 -8.49 7.16
CA ARG A 176 11.40 -8.94 8.48
C ARG A 176 11.06 -10.42 8.62
N ALA A 177 12.04 -11.23 8.96
CA ALA A 177 11.85 -12.65 9.25
C ALA A 177 11.30 -12.89 10.67
#